data_486f537d1e219e9024a3c7348eeff259
#
_entry.id   486f537d1e219e9024a3c7348eeff259
#
_cell.length_a   1.000
_cell.length_b   1.000
_cell.length_c   1.000
_cell.angle_alpha   90.00
_cell.angle_beta   90.00
_cell.angle_gamma   90.00
#
_symmetry.space_group_name_H-M   'P 1'
#
loop_
_entity.id
_entity.type
_entity.pdbx_description
1 polymer ?
#
loop_
_entity_poly.entity_id
_entity_poly.type
_entity_poly.pdbx_seq_one_letter_code
_entity_poly.pdbx_strand_id
1 'polypeptide(L)'
;APWRGTWESEGGGPTMGHGIHQFDLLLSILGPWRELAALAVRQARPTDTEDVSMALVTFENDAVASVVNSVVSPRQTSALRFDYEHATVEVEHLYGYDDKHWTLTPAPGHEALLAGWSADGESVPSGHAAQLAAVLDALDQGEAPPVTLAEARRTMDFVAAVYASAFTGERVRSGQIGADSPFASRMDGTGAPWKETSTP
;
A
#
# COMPACT_ATOMS: atom_id res chain seq x y z
N ALA A 1 -0.16 -15.04 -18.24
CA ALA A 1 -1.30 -15.97 -18.10
C ALA A 1 -2.59 -15.25 -18.54
N PRO A 2 -3.54 -15.92 -19.21
CA PRO A 2 -4.72 -15.25 -19.78
C PRO A 2 -5.69 -14.65 -18.75
N TRP A 3 -5.56 -14.99 -17.48
CA TRP A 3 -6.37 -14.45 -16.38
C TRP A 3 -5.78 -13.15 -15.78
N ARG A 4 -4.51 -12.85 -16.05
CA ARG A 4 -3.88 -11.63 -15.51
C ARG A 4 -4.37 -10.37 -16.21
N GLY A 5 -4.45 -9.28 -15.44
CA GLY A 5 -4.88 -7.99 -15.93
C GLY A 5 -6.39 -7.84 -16.09
N THR A 6 -7.17 -8.67 -15.39
CA THR A 6 -8.63 -8.58 -15.38
C THR A 6 -9.15 -8.24 -13.99
N TRP A 7 -10.19 -7.41 -13.91
CA TRP A 7 -10.85 -7.05 -12.65
C TRP A 7 -11.46 -8.26 -11.93
N GLU A 8 -11.96 -9.22 -12.69
CA GLU A 8 -12.59 -10.42 -12.16
C GLU A 8 -11.58 -11.31 -11.41
N SER A 9 -10.38 -11.47 -11.95
CA SER A 9 -9.41 -12.42 -11.42
C SER A 9 -8.43 -11.82 -10.42
N GLU A 10 -8.06 -10.56 -10.59
CA GLU A 10 -7.04 -9.90 -9.76
C GLU A 10 -7.60 -8.77 -8.89
N GLY A 11 -8.84 -8.33 -9.13
CA GLY A 11 -9.47 -7.25 -8.38
C GLY A 11 -8.88 -5.87 -8.65
N GLY A 12 -7.84 -5.78 -9.46
CA GLY A 12 -7.15 -4.55 -9.83
C GLY A 12 -5.81 -4.79 -10.50
N GLY A 13 -5.14 -3.74 -10.91
CA GLY A 13 -3.80 -3.75 -11.48
C GLY A 13 -2.70 -3.61 -10.40
N PRO A 14 -1.64 -2.82 -10.67
CA PRO A 14 -0.52 -2.66 -9.73
C PRO A 14 -0.93 -2.11 -8.36
N THR A 15 -1.99 -1.35 -8.26
CA THR A 15 -2.52 -0.83 -6.99
C THR A 15 -2.90 -1.97 -6.05
N MET A 16 -3.67 -2.93 -6.57
CA MET A 16 -4.13 -4.09 -5.80
C MET A 16 -3.06 -5.18 -5.72
N GLY A 17 -2.40 -5.50 -6.85
CA GLY A 17 -1.51 -6.65 -6.95
C GLY A 17 -0.15 -6.47 -6.26
N HIS A 18 0.37 -5.25 -6.22
CA HIS A 18 1.70 -4.94 -5.65
C HIS A 18 1.61 -3.83 -4.60
N GLY A 19 0.90 -2.75 -4.89
CA GLY A 19 0.77 -1.59 -4.03
C GLY A 19 0.19 -1.90 -2.66
N ILE A 20 -0.71 -2.87 -2.57
CA ILE A 20 -1.35 -3.28 -1.31
C ILE A 20 -0.34 -3.59 -0.21
N HIS A 21 0.79 -4.24 -0.54
CA HIS A 21 1.84 -4.55 0.44
C HIS A 21 2.54 -3.30 0.96
N GLN A 22 2.76 -2.32 0.07
CA GLN A 22 3.37 -1.04 0.46
C GLN A 22 2.37 -0.16 1.22
N PHE A 23 1.09 -0.24 0.88
CA PHE A 23 0.03 0.46 1.63
C PHE A 23 -0.12 -0.09 3.03
N ASP A 24 -0.07 -1.41 3.20
CA ASP A 24 -0.14 -2.04 4.50
C ASP A 24 1.00 -1.56 5.41
N LEU A 25 2.23 -1.56 4.90
CA LEU A 25 3.40 -1.02 5.62
C LEU A 25 3.27 0.49 5.88
N LEU A 26 2.82 1.27 4.90
CA LEU A 26 2.60 2.71 5.06
C LEU A 26 1.58 3.01 6.17
N LEU A 27 0.45 2.32 6.15
CA LEU A 27 -0.62 2.48 7.13
C LEU A 27 -0.21 1.98 8.53
N SER A 28 0.62 0.95 8.62
CA SER A 28 1.14 0.45 9.89
C SER A 28 2.08 1.45 10.57
N ILE A 29 2.83 2.24 9.79
CA ILE A 29 3.79 3.24 10.29
C ILE A 29 3.11 4.58 10.56
N LEU A 30 2.30 5.08 9.62
CA LEU A 30 1.68 6.41 9.74
C LEU A 30 0.33 6.39 10.46
N GLY A 31 -0.29 5.21 10.64
CA GLY A 31 -1.58 5.07 11.29
C GLY A 31 -2.76 5.37 10.37
N PRO A 32 -3.92 5.78 10.93
CA PRO A 32 -5.15 5.99 10.17
C PRO A 32 -5.02 7.13 9.17
N TRP A 33 -5.42 6.88 7.92
CA TRP A 33 -5.55 7.93 6.92
C TRP A 33 -6.88 8.69 7.08
N ARG A 34 -6.91 9.95 6.68
CA ARG A 34 -8.06 10.85 6.79
C ARG A 34 -8.77 11.07 5.46
N GLU A 35 -8.03 11.44 4.43
CA GLU A 35 -8.56 11.77 3.11
C GLU A 35 -7.51 11.51 2.03
N LEU A 36 -7.96 11.11 0.83
CA LEU A 36 -7.09 10.99 -0.33
C LEU A 36 -7.74 11.53 -1.63
N ALA A 37 -6.88 11.87 -2.58
CA ALA A 37 -7.23 12.12 -3.97
C ALA A 37 -6.32 11.26 -4.86
N ALA A 38 -6.89 10.59 -5.85
CA ALA A 38 -6.16 9.61 -6.66
C ALA A 38 -6.43 9.76 -8.17
N LEU A 39 -5.51 9.19 -8.94
CA LEU A 39 -5.61 8.99 -10.39
C LEU A 39 -5.24 7.54 -10.70
N ALA A 40 -5.96 6.89 -11.57
CA ALA A 40 -5.58 5.60 -12.15
C ALA A 40 -5.80 5.63 -13.67
N VAL A 41 -4.86 5.08 -14.41
CA VAL A 41 -4.87 5.10 -15.87
C VAL A 41 -4.39 3.76 -16.44
N ARG A 42 -4.81 3.49 -17.66
CA ARG A 42 -4.31 2.40 -18.50
C ARG A 42 -3.59 3.03 -19.69
N GLN A 43 -2.27 3.06 -19.67
CA GLN A 43 -1.46 3.79 -20.65
C GLN A 43 -0.85 2.88 -21.73
N ALA A 44 -0.30 1.74 -21.33
CA ALA A 44 0.56 0.96 -22.23
C ALA A 44 0.21 -0.53 -22.29
N ARG A 45 -0.44 -1.10 -21.27
CA ARG A 45 -0.72 -2.52 -21.22
C ARG A 45 -2.10 -2.85 -21.74
N PRO A 46 -2.25 -3.93 -22.56
CA PRO A 46 -3.56 -4.40 -23.05
C PRO A 46 -4.29 -5.22 -21.97
N THR A 47 -4.51 -4.61 -20.80
CA THR A 47 -5.18 -5.20 -19.64
C THR A 47 -6.51 -4.49 -19.40
N ASP A 48 -7.43 -5.11 -18.65
CA ASP A 48 -8.67 -4.44 -18.24
C ASP A 48 -8.44 -3.49 -17.05
N THR A 49 -7.39 -3.77 -16.26
CA THR A 49 -7.03 -3.01 -15.07
C THR A 49 -6.11 -1.84 -15.42
N GLU A 50 -5.91 -0.95 -14.47
CA GLU A 50 -4.91 0.12 -14.58
C GLU A 50 -3.49 -0.45 -14.67
N ASP A 51 -2.59 0.30 -15.26
CA ASP A 51 -1.16 0.02 -15.28
C ASP A 51 -0.32 1.08 -14.55
N VAL A 52 -0.96 2.20 -14.20
CA VAL A 52 -0.40 3.26 -13.34
C VAL A 52 -1.49 3.79 -12.42
N SER A 53 -1.16 4.00 -11.14
CA SER A 53 -1.98 4.79 -10.20
C SER A 53 -1.12 5.70 -9.34
N MET A 54 -1.73 6.82 -8.90
CA MET A 54 -1.11 7.79 -8.02
C MET A 54 -2.15 8.25 -6.99
N ALA A 55 -1.70 8.55 -5.77
CA ALA A 55 -2.55 9.15 -4.75
C ALA A 55 -1.79 10.19 -3.91
N LEU A 56 -2.52 11.23 -3.47
CA LEU A 56 -2.11 12.15 -2.42
C LEU A 56 -2.98 11.87 -1.20
N VAL A 57 -2.35 11.61 -0.06
CA VAL A 57 -3.02 11.12 1.15
C VAL A 57 -2.70 12.04 2.32
N THR A 58 -3.69 12.32 3.15
CA THR A 58 -3.52 12.95 4.46
C THR A 58 -3.88 11.96 5.57
N PHE A 59 -3.18 12.03 6.69
CA PHE A 59 -3.36 11.15 7.85
C PHE A 59 -3.95 11.90 9.04
N GLU A 60 -4.48 11.17 10.02
CA GLU A 60 -5.06 11.76 11.23
C GLU A 60 -4.03 12.49 12.10
N ASN A 61 -2.77 12.12 12.02
CA ASN A 61 -1.62 12.75 12.67
C ASN A 61 -1.02 13.93 11.87
N ASP A 62 -1.74 14.42 10.84
CA ASP A 62 -1.34 15.48 9.93
C ASP A 62 -0.16 15.15 8.99
N ALA A 63 0.35 13.92 9.00
CA ALA A 63 1.29 13.48 7.99
C ALA A 63 0.63 13.50 6.59
N VAL A 64 1.45 13.67 5.56
CA VAL A 64 1.02 13.64 4.17
C VAL A 64 1.89 12.65 3.38
N ALA A 65 1.29 11.97 2.41
CA ALA A 65 2.04 11.05 1.55
C ALA A 65 1.65 11.22 0.08
N SER A 66 2.61 10.96 -0.79
CA SER A 66 2.39 10.71 -2.21
C SER A 66 2.69 9.25 -2.52
N VAL A 67 1.81 8.62 -3.27
CA VAL A 67 1.90 7.21 -3.62
C VAL A 67 1.90 7.07 -5.13
N VAL A 68 2.78 6.22 -5.66
CA VAL A 68 2.85 5.89 -7.09
C VAL A 68 3.00 4.39 -7.26
N ASN A 69 2.13 3.77 -8.04
CA ASN A 69 2.23 2.39 -8.47
C ASN A 69 2.29 2.34 -9.99
N SER A 70 3.23 1.60 -10.56
CA SER A 70 3.39 1.50 -12.00
C SER A 70 3.97 0.14 -12.39
N VAL A 71 3.39 -0.47 -13.43
CA VAL A 71 3.96 -1.67 -14.09
C VAL A 71 4.48 -1.37 -15.48
N VAL A 72 4.60 -0.09 -15.82
CA VAL A 72 5.17 0.37 -17.12
C VAL A 72 6.56 0.96 -16.95
N SER A 73 7.05 1.10 -15.72
CA SER A 73 8.41 1.58 -15.45
C SER A 73 9.45 0.51 -15.76
N PRO A 74 10.53 0.82 -16.49
CA PRO A 74 11.64 -0.12 -16.71
C PRO A 74 12.37 -0.50 -15.42
N ARG A 75 12.49 0.44 -14.48
CA ARG A 75 13.07 0.19 -13.15
C ARG A 75 12.04 -0.53 -12.29
N GLN A 76 12.39 -1.75 -11.86
CA GLN A 76 11.60 -2.50 -10.90
C GLN A 76 12.10 -2.17 -9.49
N THR A 77 11.31 -1.42 -8.75
CA THR A 77 11.60 -1.08 -7.35
C THR A 77 10.32 -0.92 -6.56
N SER A 78 10.37 -1.25 -5.28
CA SER A 78 9.43 -0.81 -4.27
C SER A 78 10.21 -0.08 -3.21
N ALA A 79 9.78 1.14 -2.89
CA ALA A 79 10.46 1.96 -1.90
C ALA A 79 9.44 2.76 -1.09
N LEU A 80 9.68 2.91 0.20
CA LEU A 80 9.01 3.88 1.04
C LEU A 80 10.06 4.79 1.67
N ARG A 81 9.72 6.08 1.74
CA ARG A 81 10.52 7.09 2.39
C ARG A 81 9.65 7.86 3.39
N PHE A 82 10.17 8.03 4.59
CA PHE A 82 9.55 8.76 5.67
C PHE A 82 10.47 9.89 6.10
N ASP A 83 10.04 11.13 5.90
CA ASP A 83 10.76 12.32 6.35
C ASP A 83 10.19 12.77 7.69
N TYR A 84 11.00 12.68 8.73
CA TYR A 84 10.72 13.16 10.09
C TYR A 84 11.51 14.44 10.36
N GLU A 85 11.21 15.11 11.45
CA GLU A 85 11.89 16.36 11.86
C GLU A 85 13.42 16.17 12.01
N HIS A 86 13.85 15.02 12.52
CA HIS A 86 15.25 14.76 12.86
C HIS A 86 15.92 13.66 12.04
N ALA A 87 15.20 12.99 11.16
CA ALA A 87 15.77 11.95 10.32
C ALA A 87 14.87 11.63 9.11
N THR A 88 15.48 11.11 8.05
CA THR A 88 14.80 10.39 6.97
C THR A 88 15.01 8.89 7.18
N VAL A 89 13.93 8.11 7.06
CA VAL A 89 13.96 6.65 7.08
C VAL A 89 13.50 6.13 5.73
N GLU A 90 14.24 5.21 5.15
CA GLU A 90 13.94 4.64 3.84
C GLU A 90 14.00 3.12 3.90
N VAL A 91 13.12 2.47 3.16
CA VAL A 91 13.23 1.04 2.84
C VAL A 91 13.10 0.85 1.34
N GLU A 92 14.01 0.10 0.75
CA GLU A 92 13.98 -0.22 -0.67
C GLU A 92 14.14 -1.73 -0.85
N HIS A 93 13.04 -2.41 -1.04
CA HIS A 93 12.94 -3.79 -1.52
C HIS A 93 11.49 -4.16 -1.80
N LEU A 94 11.24 -5.07 -2.72
CA LEU A 94 9.86 -5.46 -3.04
C LEU A 94 9.34 -6.54 -2.08
N TYR A 95 10.09 -7.63 -1.91
CA TYR A 95 9.77 -8.75 -1.05
C TYR A 95 11.03 -9.27 -0.35
N GLY A 96 10.87 -9.84 0.84
CA GLY A 96 11.95 -10.46 1.58
C GLY A 96 12.99 -9.47 2.09
N TYR A 97 12.57 -8.23 2.42
CA TYR A 97 13.43 -7.26 3.09
C TYR A 97 13.70 -7.67 4.54
N ASP A 98 14.83 -7.23 5.03
CA ASP A 98 15.27 -7.35 6.41
C ASP A 98 15.88 -6.03 6.87
N ASP A 99 16.47 -5.97 8.06
CA ASP A 99 16.98 -4.73 8.65
C ASP A 99 17.99 -3.99 7.79
N LYS A 100 18.80 -4.72 6.99
CA LYS A 100 19.80 -4.09 6.11
C LYS A 100 19.21 -3.31 4.93
N HIS A 101 17.94 -3.51 4.61
CA HIS A 101 17.24 -2.78 3.55
C HIS A 101 16.65 -1.46 4.04
N TRP A 102 16.70 -1.23 5.36
CA TRP A 102 16.30 0.01 5.97
C TRP A 102 17.51 0.92 6.15
N THR A 103 17.34 2.18 5.82
CA THR A 103 18.35 3.22 5.98
C THR A 103 17.81 4.35 6.81
N LEU A 104 18.55 4.79 7.82
CA LEU A 104 18.28 5.99 8.59
C LEU A 104 19.34 7.03 8.29
N THR A 105 18.91 8.20 7.83
CA THR A 105 19.76 9.37 7.60
C THR A 105 19.38 10.44 8.62
N PRO A 106 20.16 10.68 9.67
CA PRO A 106 19.87 11.70 10.66
C PRO A 106 20.07 13.11 10.11
N ALA A 107 19.28 14.06 10.60
CA ALA A 107 19.52 15.47 10.38
C ALA A 107 20.83 15.90 11.08
N PRO A 108 21.49 17.00 10.62
CA PRO A 108 22.69 17.52 11.27
C PRO A 108 22.46 17.79 12.77
N GLY A 109 23.33 17.27 13.63
CA GLY A 109 23.24 17.36 15.09
C GLY A 109 22.39 16.27 15.75
N HIS A 110 21.84 15.32 14.97
CA HIS A 110 21.04 14.20 15.46
C HIS A 110 21.67 12.83 15.18
N GLU A 111 22.98 12.79 14.95
CA GLU A 111 23.75 11.59 14.63
C GLU A 111 23.64 10.49 15.71
N ALA A 112 23.32 10.87 16.94
CA ALA A 112 23.08 9.93 18.03
C ALA A 112 21.92 8.93 17.76
N LEU A 113 21.01 9.26 16.83
CA LEU A 113 19.93 8.35 16.41
C LEU A 113 20.47 7.06 15.78
N LEU A 114 21.66 7.11 15.14
CA LEU A 114 22.30 5.94 14.56
C LEU A 114 22.66 4.87 15.60
N ALA A 115 23.00 5.26 16.81
CA ALA A 115 23.35 4.31 17.89
C ALA A 115 22.18 3.42 18.30
N GLY A 116 20.95 3.94 18.23
CA GLY A 116 19.73 3.17 18.51
C GLY A 116 19.14 2.46 17.27
N TRP A 117 19.68 2.76 16.09
CA TRP A 117 19.18 2.17 14.84
C TRP A 117 19.83 0.81 14.52
N SER A 118 21.09 0.61 14.91
CA SER A 118 21.75 -0.69 14.72
C SER A 118 21.11 -1.72 15.67
N ALA A 119 20.33 -2.65 15.12
CA ALA A 119 19.74 -3.73 15.88
C ALA A 119 20.84 -4.66 16.40
N ASP A 120 20.94 -4.77 17.73
CA ASP A 120 21.83 -5.73 18.40
C ASP A 120 21.28 -7.19 18.36
N GLY A 121 20.37 -7.48 17.43
CA GLY A 121 19.70 -8.76 17.29
C GLY A 121 19.86 -9.44 15.94
N GLU A 122 19.42 -10.69 15.85
CA GLU A 122 19.30 -11.36 14.57
C GLU A 122 18.22 -10.67 13.73
N SER A 123 18.62 -10.21 12.54
CA SER A 123 17.69 -9.64 11.57
C SER A 123 16.66 -10.69 11.13
N VAL A 124 15.39 -10.41 11.33
CA VAL A 124 14.30 -11.29 10.88
C VAL A 124 13.87 -10.85 9.48
N PRO A 125 14.09 -11.68 8.45
CA PRO A 125 13.64 -11.34 7.10
C PRO A 125 12.11 -11.32 7.05
N SER A 126 11.56 -10.33 6.35
CA SER A 126 10.13 -10.29 6.07
C SER A 126 9.74 -11.52 5.24
N GLY A 127 8.65 -12.19 5.61
CA GLY A 127 8.21 -13.36 4.86
C GLY A 127 7.15 -14.18 5.58
N HIS A 128 6.49 -15.04 4.82
CA HIS A 128 5.37 -15.86 5.32
C HIS A 128 5.78 -16.85 6.43
N ALA A 129 7.01 -17.34 6.44
CA ALA A 129 7.46 -18.27 7.47
C ALA A 129 7.45 -17.62 8.87
N ALA A 130 8.02 -16.42 9.00
CA ALA A 130 8.02 -15.67 10.24
C ALA A 130 6.59 -15.24 10.65
N GLN A 131 5.79 -14.82 9.69
CA GLN A 131 4.39 -14.44 9.91
C GLN A 131 3.57 -15.62 10.43
N LEU A 132 3.68 -16.81 9.81
CA LEU A 132 2.96 -18.01 10.22
C LEU A 132 3.42 -18.50 11.60
N ALA A 133 4.72 -18.45 11.91
CA ALA A 133 5.21 -18.77 13.23
C ALA A 133 4.58 -17.87 14.29
N ALA A 134 4.58 -16.55 14.07
CA ALA A 134 3.97 -15.59 15.00
C ALA A 134 2.44 -15.79 15.16
N VAL A 135 1.73 -16.19 14.09
CA VAL A 135 0.30 -16.55 14.18
C VAL A 135 0.09 -17.80 15.03
N LEU A 136 0.90 -18.84 14.83
CA LEU A 136 0.80 -20.07 15.61
C LEU A 136 1.11 -19.82 17.08
N ASP A 137 2.15 -19.06 17.38
CA ASP A 137 2.51 -18.68 18.76
C ASP A 137 1.38 -17.91 19.45
N ALA A 138 0.75 -16.97 18.76
CA ALA A 138 -0.40 -16.23 19.28
C ALA A 138 -1.60 -17.15 19.56
N LEU A 139 -1.89 -18.10 18.65
CA LEU A 139 -2.96 -19.08 18.84
C LEU A 139 -2.69 -20.00 20.04
N ASP A 140 -1.46 -20.47 20.22
CA ASP A 140 -1.08 -21.34 21.36
C ASP A 140 -1.19 -20.59 22.69
N GLN A 141 -0.99 -19.26 22.68
CA GLN A 141 -1.12 -18.40 23.86
C GLN A 141 -2.55 -17.88 24.08
N GLY A 142 -3.47 -18.15 23.16
CA GLY A 142 -4.83 -17.61 23.19
C GLY A 142 -4.91 -16.11 22.96
N GLU A 143 -3.91 -15.55 22.25
CA GLU A 143 -3.80 -14.14 21.91
C GLU A 143 -4.30 -13.84 20.49
N ALA A 144 -4.53 -12.56 20.18
CA ALA A 144 -4.87 -12.14 18.83
C ALA A 144 -3.64 -12.30 17.91
N PRO A 145 -3.83 -12.72 16.65
CA PRO A 145 -2.73 -12.78 15.69
C PRO A 145 -2.12 -11.40 15.45
N PRO A 146 -0.84 -11.31 15.03
CA PRO A 146 -0.13 -10.06 14.78
C PRO A 146 -0.81 -9.14 13.77
N VAL A 147 -1.54 -9.72 12.82
CA VAL A 147 -2.41 -8.99 11.87
C VAL A 147 -3.83 -9.50 12.00
N THR A 148 -4.73 -8.63 12.38
CA THR A 148 -6.16 -8.93 12.56
C THR A 148 -6.96 -8.69 11.28
N LEU A 149 -8.18 -9.24 11.22
CA LEU A 149 -9.12 -8.93 10.13
C LEU A 149 -9.45 -7.43 10.06
N ALA A 150 -9.47 -6.73 11.19
CA ALA A 150 -9.71 -5.29 11.23
C ALA A 150 -8.57 -4.50 10.56
N GLU A 151 -7.34 -4.94 10.72
CA GLU A 151 -6.17 -4.33 10.06
C GLU A 151 -6.15 -4.64 8.57
N ALA A 152 -6.37 -5.89 8.18
CA ALA A 152 -6.51 -6.26 6.77
C ALA A 152 -7.67 -5.48 6.10
N ARG A 153 -8.78 -5.28 6.82
CA ARG A 153 -9.89 -4.47 6.35
C ARG A 153 -9.50 -3.01 6.09
N ARG A 154 -8.71 -2.39 6.97
CA ARG A 154 -8.24 -0.99 6.78
C ARG A 154 -7.43 -0.84 5.49
N THR A 155 -6.55 -1.80 5.20
CA THR A 155 -5.77 -1.80 3.96
C THR A 155 -6.66 -1.94 2.73
N MET A 156 -7.66 -2.83 2.78
CA MET A 156 -8.64 -2.98 1.69
C MET A 156 -9.51 -1.74 1.50
N ASP A 157 -9.96 -1.11 2.59
CA ASP A 157 -10.73 0.14 2.54
C ASP A 157 -9.91 1.29 1.92
N PHE A 158 -8.61 1.33 2.20
CA PHE A 158 -7.68 2.28 1.56
C PHE A 158 -7.56 2.04 0.05
N VAL A 159 -7.37 0.80 -0.39
CA VAL A 159 -7.31 0.43 -1.82
C VAL A 159 -8.63 0.79 -2.52
N ALA A 160 -9.77 0.46 -1.91
CA ALA A 160 -11.09 0.81 -2.44
C ALA A 160 -11.27 2.34 -2.59
N ALA A 161 -10.78 3.10 -1.62
CA ALA A 161 -10.81 4.56 -1.67
C ALA A 161 -9.92 5.13 -2.79
N VAL A 162 -8.75 4.53 -3.05
CA VAL A 162 -7.88 4.92 -4.17
C VAL A 162 -8.63 4.74 -5.49
N TYR A 163 -9.26 3.58 -5.72
CA TYR A 163 -10.04 3.36 -6.94
C TYR A 163 -11.29 4.25 -7.01
N ALA A 164 -12.01 4.41 -5.90
CA ALA A 164 -13.19 5.27 -5.85
C ALA A 164 -12.82 6.71 -6.24
N SER A 165 -11.77 7.26 -5.63
CA SER A 165 -11.29 8.60 -5.97
C SER A 165 -10.83 8.72 -7.41
N ALA A 166 -10.05 7.75 -7.90
CA ALA A 166 -9.52 7.76 -9.26
C ALA A 166 -10.63 7.69 -10.34
N PHE A 167 -11.72 6.97 -10.08
CA PHE A 167 -12.77 6.75 -11.07
C PHE A 167 -13.92 7.77 -10.99
N THR A 168 -14.10 8.42 -9.83
CA THR A 168 -15.10 9.48 -9.67
C THR A 168 -14.51 10.88 -9.87
N GLY A 169 -13.19 11.04 -9.73
CA GLY A 169 -12.52 12.34 -9.70
C GLY A 169 -12.70 13.10 -8.39
N GLU A 170 -13.34 12.47 -7.39
CA GLU A 170 -13.66 13.09 -6.12
C GLU A 170 -12.62 12.69 -5.04
N ARG A 171 -12.44 13.56 -4.04
CA ARG A 171 -11.73 13.18 -2.82
C ARG A 171 -12.54 12.18 -2.02
N VAL A 172 -11.89 11.20 -1.43
CA VAL A 172 -12.52 10.18 -0.59
C VAL A 172 -11.97 10.26 0.83
N ARG A 173 -12.87 10.27 1.80
CA ARG A 173 -12.52 10.24 3.23
C ARG A 173 -12.53 8.82 3.77
N SER A 174 -11.73 8.57 4.79
CA SER A 174 -11.74 7.30 5.52
C SER A 174 -13.15 7.00 6.04
N GLY A 175 -13.59 5.76 5.85
CA GLY A 175 -14.95 5.33 6.22
C GLY A 175 -16.06 5.76 5.25
N GLN A 176 -15.75 6.47 4.17
CA GLN A 176 -16.76 6.89 3.18
C GLN A 176 -17.26 5.72 2.30
N ILE A 177 -16.44 4.69 2.11
CA ILE A 177 -16.83 3.50 1.35
C ILE A 177 -17.69 2.60 2.25
N GLY A 178 -18.99 2.90 2.34
CA GLY A 178 -19.97 2.10 3.06
C GLY A 178 -20.49 0.91 2.26
N ALA A 179 -21.30 0.07 2.88
CA ALA A 179 -21.84 -1.16 2.28
C ALA A 179 -22.61 -0.92 0.96
N ASP A 180 -23.23 0.24 0.82
CA ASP A 180 -24.00 0.62 -0.38
C ASP A 180 -23.10 1.19 -1.51
N SER A 181 -21.82 1.41 -1.25
CA SER A 181 -20.88 1.88 -2.27
C SER A 181 -20.58 0.76 -3.28
N PRO A 182 -20.58 1.03 -4.59
CA PRO A 182 -20.17 0.03 -5.57
C PRO A 182 -18.73 -0.45 -5.35
N PHE A 183 -17.89 0.38 -4.73
CA PHE A 183 -16.49 0.05 -4.40
C PHE A 183 -16.35 -0.83 -3.14
N ALA A 184 -17.43 -1.07 -2.40
CA ALA A 184 -17.39 -1.96 -1.22
C ALA A 184 -17.26 -3.44 -1.59
N SER A 185 -17.76 -3.83 -2.76
CA SER A 185 -17.77 -5.23 -3.24
C SER A 185 -16.83 -5.47 -4.43
N ARG A 186 -16.47 -4.42 -5.16
CA ARG A 186 -15.64 -4.47 -6.36
C ARG A 186 -14.76 -3.24 -6.45
N MET A 187 -13.48 -3.42 -6.73
CA MET A 187 -12.53 -2.31 -6.86
C MET A 187 -12.76 -1.44 -8.11
N ASP A 188 -13.35 -2.00 -9.17
CA ASP A 188 -13.75 -1.23 -10.35
C ASP A 188 -15.12 -0.53 -10.20
N GLY A 189 -15.80 -0.68 -9.07
CA GLY A 189 -17.09 -0.06 -8.80
C GLY A 189 -18.13 -0.38 -9.87
N THR A 190 -18.59 0.65 -10.60
CA THR A 190 -19.50 0.52 -11.74
C THR A 190 -18.81 0.25 -13.08
N GLY A 191 -17.49 0.11 -13.06
CA GLY A 191 -16.62 -0.14 -14.21
C GLY A 191 -15.53 0.92 -14.36
N ALA A 192 -14.35 0.51 -14.83
CA ALA A 192 -13.25 1.41 -15.06
C ALA A 192 -13.54 2.41 -16.20
N PRO A 193 -13.13 3.69 -16.07
CA PRO A 193 -13.52 4.76 -17.02
C PRO A 193 -13.01 4.58 -18.45
N TRP A 194 -12.02 3.71 -18.66
CA TRP A 194 -11.50 3.39 -20.00
C TRP A 194 -12.21 2.24 -20.72
N LYS A 195 -13.24 1.62 -20.13
CA LYS A 195 -14.00 0.56 -20.81
C LYS A 195 -14.86 1.09 -21.96
N GLU A 196 -15.23 2.37 -21.95
CA GLU A 196 -16.08 2.99 -22.97
C GLU A 196 -15.33 3.44 -24.24
N THR A 197 -13.98 3.45 -24.23
CA THR A 197 -13.18 3.89 -25.37
C THR A 197 -12.83 2.79 -26.37
N SER A 198 -13.42 1.61 -26.23
CA SER A 198 -13.28 0.51 -27.23
C SER A 198 -14.37 0.62 -28.30
N THR A 199 -14.46 1.76 -28.97
CA THR A 199 -15.17 1.83 -30.26
C THR A 199 -14.14 1.68 -31.37
N PRO A 200 -14.38 0.81 -32.35
CA PRO A 200 -13.42 0.37 -33.37
C PRO A 200 -12.94 1.47 -34.31
#